data_8f3e82842e05e17a39181a37e519f2be
#
_entry.id   8f3e82842e05e17a39181a37e519f2be
#
_cell.length_a   1.000
_cell.length_b   1.000
_cell.length_c   1.000
_cell.angle_alpha   90.00
_cell.angle_beta   90.00
_cell.angle_gamma   90.00
#
_symmetry.space_group_name_H-M   'P 1'
#
loop_
_entity.id
_entity.type
_entity.pdbx_description
1 polymer ?
#
loop_
_entity_poly.entity_id
_entity_poly.type
_entity_poly.pdbx_seq_one_letter_code
_entity_poly.pdbx_strand_id
1 'polypeptide(L)'
;MRIFQRFEVWLLLIVGGIAIWWSFQTAPNPAENSPGAEISADSPLQLRRCTLERDFGNARLDLEVRYKNASPRPLSMQPPDVRLINAAGKDVPPFILPVERPPSIEAQTTGDVRLRFWLEKGDLAGPLTLEIRRQKLEVKNDKALDLEKLENAKPKVWTSADWKP
;
A
#
# COMPACT_ATOMS: atom_id res chain seq x y z
N MET A 1 -38.32 1.34 -42.12
CA MET A 1 -37.15 2.05 -41.51
C MET A 1 -37.01 1.90 -39.99
N ARG A 2 -37.61 0.90 -39.32
CA ARG A 2 -37.59 0.71 -37.86
C ARG A 2 -36.74 -0.50 -37.38
N ILE A 3 -36.19 -1.30 -38.28
CA ILE A 3 -35.43 -2.51 -37.95
C ILE A 3 -33.95 -2.17 -37.70
N PHE A 4 -33.41 -1.16 -38.38
CA PHE A 4 -32.02 -0.73 -38.20
C PHE A 4 -31.72 -0.10 -36.82
N GLN A 5 -32.66 0.63 -36.26
CA GLN A 5 -32.48 1.23 -34.90
C GLN A 5 -32.36 0.18 -33.79
N ARG A 6 -32.95 -1.00 -33.96
CA ARG A 6 -32.81 -2.08 -32.96
C ARG A 6 -31.47 -2.79 -33.06
N PHE A 7 -30.91 -2.87 -34.28
CA PHE A 7 -29.63 -3.52 -34.50
C PHE A 7 -28.47 -2.68 -33.90
N GLU A 8 -28.48 -1.36 -34.05
CA GLU A 8 -27.49 -0.46 -33.49
C GLU A 8 -27.49 -0.50 -31.97
N VAL A 9 -28.66 -0.56 -31.33
CA VAL A 9 -28.78 -0.68 -29.87
C VAL A 9 -28.19 -2.00 -29.37
N TRP A 10 -28.47 -3.11 -30.07
CA TRP A 10 -27.91 -4.41 -29.73
C TRP A 10 -26.39 -4.46 -29.89
N LEU A 11 -25.88 -3.83 -30.96
CA LEU A 11 -24.45 -3.75 -31.21
C LEU A 11 -23.72 -2.93 -30.15
N LEU A 12 -24.30 -1.81 -29.70
CA LEU A 12 -23.78 -1.02 -28.58
C LEU A 12 -23.78 -1.81 -27.26
N LEU A 13 -24.81 -2.59 -26.99
CA LEU A 13 -24.87 -3.43 -25.79
C LEU A 13 -23.82 -4.54 -25.81
N ILE A 14 -23.58 -5.16 -26.96
CA ILE A 14 -22.55 -6.20 -27.13
C ILE A 14 -21.15 -5.60 -26.96
N VAL A 15 -20.86 -4.47 -27.63
CA VAL A 15 -19.57 -3.80 -27.54
C VAL A 15 -19.32 -3.28 -26.10
N GLY A 16 -20.34 -2.68 -25.48
CA GLY A 16 -20.28 -2.25 -24.09
C GLY A 16 -20.05 -3.41 -23.11
N GLY A 17 -20.72 -4.52 -23.32
CA GLY A 17 -20.55 -5.74 -22.52
C GLY A 17 -19.15 -6.34 -22.63
N ILE A 18 -18.59 -6.38 -23.85
CA ILE A 18 -17.22 -6.85 -24.08
C ILE A 18 -16.19 -5.91 -23.45
N ALA A 19 -16.39 -4.60 -23.55
CA ALA A 19 -15.49 -3.62 -22.95
C ALA A 19 -15.48 -3.71 -21.41
N ILE A 20 -16.65 -3.89 -20.80
CA ILE A 20 -16.79 -4.10 -19.35
C ILE A 20 -16.12 -5.42 -18.96
N TRP A 21 -16.36 -6.51 -19.68
CA TRP A 21 -15.75 -7.80 -19.39
C TRP A 21 -14.22 -7.76 -19.52
N TRP A 22 -13.69 -7.09 -20.52
CA TRP A 22 -12.24 -6.87 -20.68
C TRP A 22 -11.65 -6.04 -19.55
N SER A 23 -12.38 -5.04 -19.07
CA SER A 23 -11.94 -4.24 -17.89
C SER A 23 -11.84 -5.08 -16.62
N PHE A 24 -12.65 -6.11 -16.47
CA PHE A 24 -12.54 -7.06 -15.35
C PHE A 24 -11.42 -8.10 -15.52
N GLN A 25 -11.05 -8.43 -16.77
CA GLN A 25 -9.96 -9.38 -17.03
C GLN A 25 -8.57 -8.72 -17.06
N THR A 26 -8.49 -7.42 -17.35
CA THR A 26 -7.23 -6.66 -17.34
C THR A 26 -6.91 -6.02 -15.99
N ALA A 27 -7.73 -6.22 -14.97
CA ALA A 27 -7.29 -5.97 -13.60
C ALA A 27 -6.16 -6.98 -13.31
N PRO A 28 -4.89 -6.54 -13.15
CA PRO A 28 -3.82 -7.47 -12.83
C PRO A 28 -4.18 -8.14 -11.50
N ASN A 29 -4.33 -9.45 -11.54
CA ASN A 29 -4.50 -10.25 -10.35
C ASN A 29 -3.20 -10.11 -9.53
N PRO A 30 -3.19 -9.45 -8.37
CA PRO A 30 -1.94 -9.19 -7.63
C PRO A 30 -1.43 -10.42 -6.87
N ALA A 31 -1.91 -11.62 -7.19
CA ALA A 31 -1.69 -12.80 -6.37
C ALA A 31 -0.89 -13.91 -7.05
N GLU A 32 -0.07 -13.64 -8.08
CA GLU A 32 0.76 -14.73 -8.61
C GLU A 32 2.19 -14.27 -8.90
N ASN A 33 3.12 -14.90 -8.14
CA ASN A 33 4.55 -15.03 -8.37
C ASN A 33 5.46 -13.84 -8.03
N SER A 34 5.80 -13.74 -6.74
CA SER A 34 7.15 -13.31 -6.37
C SER A 34 7.72 -14.23 -5.29
N PRO A 35 8.84 -14.91 -5.56
CA PRO A 35 9.59 -15.60 -4.53
C PRO A 35 10.36 -14.53 -3.74
N GLY A 36 9.77 -14.07 -2.65
CA GLY A 36 10.39 -13.05 -1.82
C GLY A 36 9.95 -13.20 -0.38
N ALA A 37 10.87 -13.59 0.45
CA ALA A 37 10.78 -13.71 1.91
C ALA A 37 9.54 -14.50 2.38
N GLU A 38 9.77 -15.69 2.89
CA GLU A 38 8.80 -16.44 3.69
C GLU A 38 8.39 -15.60 4.89
N ILE A 39 7.38 -14.75 4.67
CA ILE A 39 6.65 -14.10 5.74
C ILE A 39 5.93 -15.26 6.40
N SER A 40 6.44 -15.70 7.55
CA SER A 40 5.76 -16.69 8.37
C SER A 40 4.30 -16.32 8.45
N ALA A 41 3.43 -17.21 7.98
CA ALA A 41 1.98 -16.97 7.93
C ALA A 41 1.40 -16.64 9.32
N ASP A 42 2.19 -16.82 10.36
CA ASP A 42 1.86 -16.62 11.78
C ASP A 42 2.36 -15.29 12.35
N SER A 43 3.01 -14.43 11.54
CA SER A 43 3.46 -13.11 12.01
C SER A 43 2.24 -12.21 12.29
N PRO A 44 2.18 -11.57 13.47
CA PRO A 44 1.09 -10.68 13.84
C PRO A 44 1.03 -9.40 12.99
N LEU A 45 2.11 -9.07 12.29
CA LEU A 45 2.22 -7.91 11.40
C LEU A 45 2.80 -8.37 10.06
N GLN A 46 2.08 -8.13 8.97
CA GLN A 46 2.42 -8.57 7.63
C GLN A 46 2.27 -7.43 6.62
N LEU A 47 3.25 -7.24 5.75
CA LEU A 47 3.14 -6.34 4.61
C LEU A 47 2.30 -7.01 3.52
N ARG A 48 1.28 -6.32 3.05
CA ARG A 48 0.46 -6.73 1.91
C ARG A 48 0.88 -6.01 0.64
N ARG A 49 1.08 -4.71 0.77
CA ARG A 49 1.42 -3.86 -0.36
C ARG A 49 2.13 -2.62 0.12
N CYS A 50 3.08 -2.17 -0.68
CA CYS A 50 3.79 -0.93 -0.51
C CYS A 50 3.69 -0.14 -1.81
N THR A 51 3.24 1.10 -1.73
CA THR A 51 3.12 1.99 -2.90
C THR A 51 3.88 3.27 -2.61
N LEU A 52 4.86 3.59 -3.45
CA LEU A 52 5.63 4.81 -3.38
C LEU A 52 5.31 5.68 -4.58
N GLU A 53 4.94 6.92 -4.33
CA GLU A 53 4.71 7.93 -5.36
C GLU A 53 5.56 9.16 -5.07
N ARG A 54 6.31 9.59 -6.08
CA ARG A 54 7.07 10.83 -6.00
C ARG A 54 6.11 12.02 -6.09
N ASP A 55 6.26 12.96 -5.16
CA ASP A 55 5.55 14.22 -5.14
C ASP A 55 6.56 15.36 -5.00
N PHE A 56 6.98 15.90 -6.15
CA PHE A 56 8.06 16.87 -6.26
C PHE A 56 9.37 16.42 -5.60
N GLY A 57 9.83 17.12 -4.56
CA GLY A 57 11.05 16.79 -3.81
C GLY A 57 10.90 15.71 -2.74
N ASN A 58 9.69 15.24 -2.50
CA ASN A 58 9.33 14.26 -1.46
C ASN A 58 8.68 13.01 -2.07
N ALA A 59 8.35 12.05 -1.22
CA ALA A 59 7.62 10.87 -1.63
C ALA A 59 6.49 10.56 -0.66
N ARG A 60 5.35 10.16 -1.21
CA ARG A 60 4.24 9.57 -0.47
C ARG A 60 4.37 8.07 -0.47
N LEU A 61 4.47 7.49 0.71
CA LEU A 61 4.48 6.05 0.93
C LEU A 61 3.14 5.60 1.52
N ASP A 62 2.42 4.77 0.80
CA ASP A 62 1.21 4.08 1.27
C ASP A 62 1.56 2.61 1.56
N LEU A 63 1.36 2.16 2.80
CA LEU A 63 1.54 0.80 3.25
C LEU A 63 0.20 0.15 3.54
N GLU A 64 -0.09 -0.97 2.90
CA GLU A 64 -1.20 -1.85 3.24
C GLU A 64 -0.64 -3.00 4.09
N VAL A 65 -1.06 -3.08 5.33
CA VAL A 65 -0.57 -4.07 6.28
C VAL A 65 -1.73 -4.82 6.94
N ARG A 66 -1.50 -6.09 7.20
CA ARG A 66 -2.38 -6.89 8.06
C ARG A 66 -1.79 -6.91 9.45
N TYR A 67 -2.61 -6.60 10.45
CA TYR A 67 -2.19 -6.60 11.84
C TYR A 67 -3.20 -7.35 12.72
N LYS A 68 -2.68 -8.20 13.61
CA LYS A 68 -3.47 -8.89 14.64
C LYS A 68 -3.40 -8.11 15.94
N ASN A 69 -4.49 -7.45 16.29
CA ASN A 69 -4.60 -6.76 17.58
C ASN A 69 -4.96 -7.76 18.69
N ALA A 70 -3.98 -8.28 19.37
CA ALA A 70 -4.20 -9.18 20.52
C ALA A 70 -4.63 -8.45 21.81
N SER A 71 -4.75 -7.11 21.78
CA SER A 71 -5.17 -6.31 22.94
C SER A 71 -6.68 -6.43 23.18
N PRO A 72 -7.14 -6.32 24.45
CA PRO A 72 -8.57 -6.24 24.77
C PRO A 72 -9.20 -4.87 24.42
N ARG A 73 -8.45 -3.95 23.85
CA ARG A 73 -8.91 -2.62 23.43
C ARG A 73 -8.67 -2.40 21.95
N PRO A 74 -9.52 -1.63 21.27
CA PRO A 74 -9.26 -1.19 19.90
C PRO A 74 -7.91 -0.47 19.82
N LEU A 75 -7.23 -0.64 18.69
CA LEU A 75 -5.96 0.02 18.40
C LEU A 75 -6.18 1.08 17.32
N SER A 76 -5.92 2.33 17.65
CA SER A 76 -5.89 3.43 16.68
C SER A 76 -4.50 3.52 16.04
N MET A 77 -4.44 3.60 14.71
CA MET A 77 -3.20 3.64 13.93
C MET A 77 -2.61 5.06 13.87
N GLN A 78 -2.18 5.56 15.03
CA GLN A 78 -1.61 6.89 15.19
C GLN A 78 -0.43 6.87 16.19
N PRO A 79 0.40 7.91 16.24
CA PRO A 79 1.42 8.04 17.25
C PRO A 79 0.83 8.02 18.67
N PRO A 80 1.53 7.43 19.66
CA PRO A 80 2.84 6.80 19.57
C PRO A 80 2.80 5.32 19.15
N ASP A 81 1.61 4.73 18.97
CA ASP A 81 1.45 3.29 18.71
C ASP A 81 1.96 2.88 17.32
N VAL A 82 2.01 3.81 16.37
CA VAL A 82 2.47 3.56 14.99
C VAL A 82 3.51 4.58 14.59
N ARG A 83 4.64 4.10 14.08
CA ARG A 83 5.73 4.92 13.54
C ARG A 83 6.49 4.17 12.46
N LEU A 84 7.08 4.92 11.54
CA LEU A 84 8.02 4.41 10.56
C LEU A 84 9.41 4.92 10.95
N ILE A 85 10.39 4.02 11.04
CA ILE A 85 11.75 4.35 11.47
C ILE A 85 12.64 4.24 10.24
N ASN A 86 13.41 5.28 9.95
CA ASN A 86 14.37 5.28 8.87
C ASN A 86 15.74 4.73 9.33
N ALA A 87 16.69 4.62 8.39
CA ALA A 87 18.05 4.13 8.65
C ALA A 87 18.83 4.93 9.70
N ALA A 88 18.53 6.22 9.85
CA ALA A 88 19.15 7.10 10.86
C ALA A 88 18.47 7.00 12.23
N GLY A 89 17.44 6.16 12.38
CA GLY A 89 16.66 6.06 13.61
C GLY A 89 15.66 7.19 13.81
N LYS A 90 15.42 8.01 12.77
CA LYS A 90 14.42 9.09 12.83
C LYS A 90 13.02 8.49 12.71
N ASP A 91 12.12 8.90 13.58
CA ASP A 91 10.72 8.56 13.51
C ASP A 91 10.00 9.42 12.44
N VAL A 92 9.33 8.75 11.52
CA VAL A 92 8.42 9.38 10.56
C VAL A 92 6.99 9.00 10.98
N PRO A 93 6.19 9.97 11.45
CA PRO A 93 4.81 9.70 11.87
C PRO A 93 3.91 9.40 10.69
N PRO A 94 2.81 8.66 10.89
CA PRO A 94 1.78 8.51 9.88
C PRO A 94 1.20 9.87 9.48
N PHE A 95 1.01 10.07 8.20
CA PHE A 95 0.37 11.26 7.65
C PHE A 95 -1.15 11.08 7.66
N ILE A 96 -1.81 11.80 8.54
CA ILE A 96 -3.27 11.78 8.71
C ILE A 96 -3.77 13.20 8.50
N LEU A 97 -4.72 13.38 7.60
CA LEU A 97 -5.33 14.68 7.39
C LEU A 97 -6.15 15.10 8.63
N PRO A 98 -6.21 16.39 8.97
CA PRO A 98 -6.94 16.87 10.16
C PRO A 98 -8.43 16.48 10.19
N VAL A 99 -9.02 16.23 9.01
CA VAL A 99 -10.42 15.82 8.86
C VAL A 99 -10.64 14.31 8.82
N GLU A 100 -9.55 13.54 8.73
CA GLU A 100 -9.59 12.07 8.68
C GLU A 100 -9.53 11.49 10.09
N ARG A 101 -10.29 10.41 10.30
CA ARG A 101 -10.13 9.60 11.50
C ARG A 101 -8.99 8.61 11.26
N PRO A 102 -8.07 8.44 12.23
CA PRO A 102 -7.06 7.40 12.14
C PRO A 102 -7.71 6.02 11.91
N PRO A 103 -7.17 5.19 11.02
CA PRO A 103 -7.62 3.81 10.90
C PRO A 103 -7.53 3.10 12.25
N SER A 104 -8.43 2.16 12.51
CA SER A 104 -8.43 1.40 13.78
C SER A 104 -8.68 -0.09 13.51
N ILE A 105 -8.15 -0.91 14.42
CA ILE A 105 -8.43 -2.35 14.44
C ILE A 105 -9.08 -2.69 15.78
N GLU A 106 -10.22 -3.35 15.72
CA GLU A 106 -11.00 -3.74 16.89
C GLU A 106 -10.20 -4.67 17.82
N ALA A 107 -10.64 -4.73 19.09
CA ALA A 107 -10.04 -5.58 20.11
C ALA A 107 -10.07 -7.05 19.67
N GLN A 108 -8.95 -7.76 19.87
CA GLN A 108 -8.81 -9.19 19.61
C GLN A 108 -9.17 -9.62 18.17
N THR A 109 -9.03 -8.71 17.20
CA THR A 109 -9.29 -9.00 15.80
C THR A 109 -8.03 -8.83 14.93
N THR A 110 -8.10 -9.40 13.74
CA THR A 110 -7.13 -9.17 12.67
C THR A 110 -7.78 -8.29 11.62
N GLY A 111 -7.10 -7.23 11.22
CA GLY A 111 -7.59 -6.30 10.22
C GLY A 111 -6.52 -5.88 9.23
N ASP A 112 -6.95 -5.49 8.04
CA ASP A 112 -6.10 -4.85 7.06
C ASP A 112 -6.26 -3.34 7.18
N VAL A 113 -5.15 -2.63 7.27
CA VAL A 113 -5.13 -1.16 7.39
C VAL A 113 -4.18 -0.56 6.37
N ARG A 114 -4.53 0.64 5.94
CA ARG A 114 -3.69 1.46 5.08
C ARG A 114 -3.10 2.59 5.89
N LEU A 115 -1.76 2.69 5.87
CA LEU A 115 -0.98 3.72 6.54
C LEU A 115 -0.29 4.56 5.48
N ARG A 116 -0.31 5.88 5.64
CA ARG A 116 0.36 6.82 4.76
C ARG A 116 1.48 7.53 5.49
N PHE A 117 2.63 7.66 4.83
CA PHE A 117 3.77 8.39 5.33
C PHE A 117 4.27 9.39 4.29
N TRP A 118 4.81 10.49 4.77
CA TRP A 118 5.46 11.48 3.95
C TRP A 118 6.96 11.40 4.18
N LEU A 119 7.70 11.04 3.14
CA LEU A 119 9.14 10.77 3.19
C LEU A 119 9.92 11.88 2.51
N GLU A 120 10.99 12.29 3.13
CA GLU A 120 12.02 13.13 2.53
C GLU A 120 13.02 12.26 1.75
N LYS A 121 13.82 12.87 0.86
CA LYS A 121 14.84 12.16 0.08
C LYS A 121 15.81 11.34 0.96
N GLY A 122 16.20 11.89 2.11
CA GLY A 122 17.10 11.23 3.06
C GLY A 122 16.51 9.98 3.72
N ASP A 123 15.19 9.91 3.86
CA ASP A 123 14.53 8.76 4.49
C ASP A 123 14.60 7.50 3.60
N LEU A 124 14.82 7.65 2.29
CA LEU A 124 14.89 6.56 1.31
C LEU A 124 16.30 5.98 1.13
N ALA A 125 17.31 6.54 1.78
CA ALA A 125 18.71 6.15 1.62
C ALA A 125 19.03 4.75 2.17
N GLY A 126 18.24 4.23 3.10
CA GLY A 126 18.47 2.95 3.75
C GLY A 126 17.16 2.22 4.07
N PRO A 127 17.20 1.27 5.03
CA PRO A 127 16.04 0.49 5.39
C PRO A 127 14.96 1.36 6.06
N LEU A 128 13.70 0.94 5.85
CA LEU A 128 12.54 1.48 6.53
C LEU A 128 11.88 0.37 7.34
N THR A 129 11.63 0.63 8.61
CA THR A 129 10.99 -0.32 9.53
C THR A 129 9.70 0.28 10.05
N LEU A 130 8.58 -0.36 9.76
CA LEU A 130 7.29 -0.05 10.39
C LEU A 130 7.26 -0.66 11.79
N GLU A 131 6.93 0.13 12.78
CA GLU A 131 6.67 -0.33 14.12
C GLU A 131 5.21 -0.03 14.50
N ILE A 132 4.48 -1.09 14.87
CA ILE A 132 3.14 -0.99 15.47
C ILE A 132 3.22 -1.55 16.87
N ARG A 133 3.13 -0.67 17.87
CA ARG A 133 3.45 -0.97 19.27
C ARG A 133 4.86 -1.55 19.39
N ARG A 134 5.00 -2.87 19.62
CA ARG A 134 6.29 -3.55 19.76
C ARG A 134 6.61 -4.48 18.60
N GLN A 135 5.71 -4.57 17.62
CA GLN A 135 5.90 -5.39 16.45
C GLN A 135 6.62 -4.58 15.37
N LYS A 136 7.71 -5.13 14.86
CA LYS A 136 8.54 -4.50 13.83
C LYS A 136 8.41 -5.28 12.52
N LEU A 137 8.30 -4.55 11.43
CA LEU A 137 8.23 -5.09 10.08
C LEU A 137 9.15 -4.26 9.18
N GLU A 138 10.13 -4.89 8.58
CA GLU A 138 10.91 -4.25 7.53
C GLU A 138 10.02 -4.07 6.28
N VAL A 139 9.83 -2.83 5.87
CA VAL A 139 9.00 -2.48 4.71
C VAL A 139 9.85 -2.09 3.50
N LYS A 140 11.12 -1.78 3.71
CA LYS A 140 12.13 -1.52 2.69
C LYS A 140 13.50 -1.99 3.21
N ASN A 141 14.25 -2.70 2.35
CA ASN A 141 15.60 -3.14 2.66
C ASN A 141 16.64 -1.98 2.61
N ASP A 142 17.91 -2.31 2.78
CA ASP A 142 19.05 -1.40 2.82
C ASP A 142 19.40 -0.73 1.47
N LYS A 143 18.83 -1.22 0.34
CA LYS A 143 19.11 -0.65 -0.98
C LYS A 143 18.60 0.78 -1.06
N ALA A 144 19.51 1.72 -1.34
CA ALA A 144 19.14 3.11 -1.57
C ALA A 144 18.22 3.24 -2.80
N LEU A 145 17.14 3.99 -2.64
CA LEU A 145 16.26 4.37 -3.73
C LEU A 145 16.49 5.84 -4.07
N ASP A 146 16.87 6.10 -5.32
CA ASP A 146 17.02 7.47 -5.81
C ASP A 146 15.65 8.03 -6.21
N LEU A 147 15.16 8.96 -5.42
CA LEU A 147 13.87 9.61 -5.65
C LEU A 147 13.83 10.35 -7.00
N GLU A 148 14.97 10.87 -7.48
CA GLU A 148 15.02 11.63 -8.72
C GLU A 148 14.82 10.77 -9.97
N LYS A 149 15.10 9.45 -9.86
CA LYS A 149 14.84 8.48 -10.93
C LYS A 149 13.40 8.03 -11.01
N LEU A 150 12.58 8.37 -10.03
CA LEU A 150 11.15 8.08 -10.08
C LEU A 150 10.44 9.16 -10.87
N GLU A 151 9.55 8.74 -11.75
CA GLU A 151 8.68 9.66 -12.47
C GLU A 151 7.64 10.26 -11.50
N ASN A 152 7.37 11.58 -11.64
CA ASN A 152 6.32 12.22 -10.87
C ASN A 152 4.96 11.62 -11.19
N ALA A 153 4.11 11.49 -10.17
CA ALA A 153 2.74 10.99 -10.28
C ALA A 153 2.60 9.56 -10.87
N LYS A 154 3.70 8.80 -10.94
CA LYS A 154 3.67 7.38 -11.31
C LYS A 154 4.02 6.53 -10.10
N PRO A 155 3.04 5.90 -9.46
CA PRO A 155 3.29 5.06 -8.31
C PRO A 155 4.06 3.80 -8.69
N LYS A 156 5.07 3.45 -7.90
CA LYS A 156 5.68 2.12 -7.90
C LYS A 156 5.09 1.27 -6.79
N VAL A 157 4.93 -0.01 -7.05
CA VAL A 157 4.26 -0.95 -6.15
C VAL A 157 5.15 -2.16 -5.89
N TRP A 158 5.25 -2.54 -4.62
CA TRP A 158 5.94 -3.74 -4.17
C TRP A 158 5.07 -4.50 -3.15
N THR A 159 5.29 -5.79 -3.07
CA THR A 159 4.62 -6.68 -2.11
C THR A 159 5.59 -7.24 -1.07
N SER A 160 6.85 -6.86 -1.15
CA SER A 160 7.92 -7.25 -0.23
C SER A 160 8.80 -6.06 0.12
N ALA A 161 9.68 -6.23 1.10
CA ALA A 161 10.68 -5.21 1.47
C ALA A 161 11.79 -5.04 0.41
N ASP A 162 11.93 -5.96 -0.53
CA ASP A 162 12.89 -5.86 -1.64
C ASP A 162 12.33 -4.99 -2.76
N TRP A 163 12.58 -3.68 -2.65
CA TRP A 163 12.17 -2.71 -3.65
C TRP A 163 13.10 -2.76 -4.85
N LYS A 164 12.88 -3.70 -5.74
CA LYS A 164 13.59 -3.71 -7.02
C LYS A 164 13.07 -2.59 -7.92
N PRO A 165 13.98 -1.85 -8.58
CA PRO A 165 13.63 -0.75 -9.48
C PRO A 165 12.83 -1.21 -10.69
#